data_876743aca74a3032aa949366bd5d49b2
#
_entry.id   876743aca74a3032aa949366bd5d49b2
#
_cell.length_a   1.000
_cell.length_b   1.000
_cell.length_c   1.000
_cell.angle_alpha   90.00
_cell.angle_beta   90.00
_cell.angle_gamma   90.00
#
_symmetry.space_group_name_H-M   'P 1'
#
loop_
_entity.id
_entity.type
_entity.pdbx_description
1 polymer ?
#
loop_
_entity_poly.entity_id
_entity_poly.type
_entity_poly.pdbx_seq_one_letter_code
_entity_poly.pdbx_strand_id
1 'polypeptide(L)' 'MIERIGKMAGEIKYEIIEELGVLSESAKGWTKELNLISWNGGAPKYDIRDWAPEHEKMGKGVTLNEDEAKKLVELLADKL' A
#
# COMPACT_ATOMS: atom_id res chain seq x y z
N MET A 1 15.62 -2.88 8.53
CA MET A 1 14.46 -2.28 7.88
C MET A 1 14.03 -1.04 8.63
N ILE A 2 13.68 -0.02 7.90
CA ILE A 2 13.26 1.24 8.51
C ILE A 2 11.75 1.35 8.41
N GLU A 3 11.10 1.51 9.56
CA GLU A 3 9.68 1.75 9.56
C GLU A 3 9.42 3.20 9.20
N ARG A 4 8.38 3.42 8.41
CA ARG A 4 7.96 4.77 8.07
C ARG A 4 6.60 5.03 8.68
N ILE A 5 6.55 6.05 9.51
CA ILE A 5 5.32 6.49 10.13
C ILE A 5 4.95 7.82 9.50
N GLY A 6 3.74 7.89 8.96
CA GLY A 6 3.29 9.09 8.28
C GLY A 6 1.89 9.47 8.68
N LYS A 7 1.49 10.64 8.20
CA LYS A 7 0.15 11.17 8.42
C LYS A 7 -0.42 11.65 7.11
N MET A 8 -1.71 11.40 6.93
CA MET A 8 -2.45 12.03 5.86
C MET A 8 -2.98 13.37 6.34
N ALA A 9 -3.49 14.17 5.40
CA ALA A 9 -4.18 15.38 5.78
C ALA A 9 -5.27 15.01 6.78
N GLY A 10 -5.33 15.73 7.89
CA GLY A 10 -6.21 15.39 8.99
C GLY A 10 -5.48 14.58 10.02
N GLU A 11 -6.14 13.57 10.55
CA GLU A 11 -5.66 12.86 11.72
C GLU A 11 -5.24 11.41 11.46
N ILE A 12 -5.29 10.96 10.22
CA ILE A 12 -4.99 9.56 9.90
C ILE A 12 -3.50 9.32 9.97
N LYS A 13 -3.10 8.35 10.79
CA LYS A 13 -1.72 7.92 10.90
C LYS A 13 -1.58 6.57 10.23
N TYR A 14 -0.41 6.33 9.65
CA TYR A 14 -0.12 5.04 9.06
C TYR A 14 1.33 4.68 9.29
N GLU A 15 1.59 3.39 9.22
CA GLU A 15 2.96 2.89 9.32
C GLU A 15 3.13 1.80 8.28
N ILE A 16 4.13 1.95 7.42
CA ILE A 16 4.44 0.90 6.45
C ILE A 16 5.26 -0.15 7.18
N ILE A 17 4.63 -1.31 7.41
CA ILE A 17 5.28 -2.40 8.13
C ILE A 17 6.26 -3.11 7.21
N GLU A 18 5.87 -3.28 5.94
CA GLU A 18 6.73 -3.98 4.99
C GLU A 18 6.43 -3.47 3.59
N GLU A 19 7.46 -3.11 2.85
CA GLU A 19 7.32 -2.72 1.45
C GLU A 19 7.46 -4.00 0.63
N LEU A 20 6.34 -4.42 0.01
CA LEU A 20 6.33 -5.68 -0.73
C LEU A 20 6.82 -5.51 -2.16
N GLY A 21 6.49 -4.40 -2.81
CA GLY A 21 7.00 -4.16 -4.13
C GLY A 21 6.29 -3.06 -4.87
N VAL A 22 6.90 -2.65 -5.96
CA VAL A 22 6.36 -1.62 -6.86
C VAL A 22 5.75 -2.31 -8.06
N LEU A 23 4.51 -1.97 -8.38
CA LEU A 23 3.82 -2.54 -9.53
C LEU A 23 4.12 -1.76 -10.80
N SER A 24 4.23 -0.45 -10.70
CA SER A 24 4.50 0.39 -11.86
C SER A 24 4.96 1.77 -11.40
N GLU A 25 5.54 2.51 -12.34
CA GLU A 25 5.95 3.90 -12.07
C GLU A 25 5.46 4.75 -13.22
N SER A 26 4.85 5.90 -12.89
CA SER A 26 4.36 6.82 -13.90
C SER A 26 5.47 7.75 -14.37
N ALA A 27 5.20 8.49 -15.46
CA ALA A 27 6.16 9.45 -16.00
C ALA A 27 6.50 10.55 -15.02
N LYS A 28 5.62 10.82 -14.05
CA LYS A 28 5.85 11.87 -13.07
C LYS A 28 6.56 11.36 -11.82
N GLY A 29 6.96 10.10 -11.81
CA GLY A 29 7.67 9.53 -10.68
C GLY A 29 6.78 9.00 -9.58
N TRP A 30 5.46 8.95 -9.79
CA TRP A 30 4.56 8.30 -8.85
C TRP A 30 4.66 6.78 -9.06
N THR A 31 4.60 6.04 -7.97
CA THR A 31 4.66 4.58 -8.03
C THR A 31 3.35 3.99 -7.53
N LYS A 32 2.93 2.91 -8.18
CA LYS A 32 1.85 2.09 -7.64
C LYS A 32 2.50 0.96 -6.86
N GLU A 33 2.22 0.86 -5.57
CA GLU A 33 2.94 -0.04 -4.69
C GLU A 33 2.03 -0.96 -3.93
N LEU A 34 2.56 -2.13 -3.63
CA LEU A 34 1.94 -3.09 -2.73
C LEU A 34 2.74 -3.08 -1.44
N ASN A 35 2.08 -2.74 -0.35
CA ASN A 35 2.71 -2.64 0.96
C ASN A 35 1.83 -3.28 2.02
N LEU A 36 2.44 -3.63 3.14
CA LEU A 36 1.71 -4.04 4.32
C LEU A 36 1.69 -2.83 5.25
N ILE A 37 0.49 -2.31 5.53
CA ILE A 37 0.35 -1.05 6.25
C ILE A 37 -0.53 -1.20 7.47
N SER A 38 -0.09 -0.63 8.59
CA SER A 38 -0.90 -0.50 9.79
C SER A 38 -1.52 0.90 9.77
N TRP A 39 -2.85 0.95 9.81
CA TRP A 39 -3.59 2.21 9.80
C TRP A 39 -4.03 2.53 11.22
N ASN A 40 -3.66 3.72 11.70
CA ASN A 40 -4.06 4.20 13.03
C ASN A 40 -3.75 3.21 14.15
N GLY A 41 -2.60 2.52 14.04
CA GLY A 41 -2.20 1.55 15.05
C GLY A 41 -2.93 0.22 15.00
N GLY A 42 -3.71 -0.01 13.96
CA GLY A 42 -4.45 -1.25 13.83
C GLY A 42 -3.61 -2.40 13.28
N ALA A 43 -4.24 -3.55 13.11
CA ALA A 43 -3.56 -4.71 12.53
C ALA A 43 -3.15 -4.38 11.10
N PRO A 44 -1.97 -4.85 10.67
CA PRO A 44 -1.51 -4.56 9.30
C PRO A 44 -2.44 -5.16 8.26
N LYS A 45 -2.60 -4.42 7.16
CA LYS A 45 -3.40 -4.86 6.02
C LYS A 45 -2.61 -4.62 4.75
N TYR A 46 -2.96 -5.36 3.70
CA TYR A 46 -2.32 -5.18 2.41
C TYR A 46 -2.91 -3.95 1.73
N ASP A 47 -2.05 -3.18 1.07
CA ASP A 47 -2.47 -1.92 0.48
C ASP A 47 -1.85 -1.77 -0.90
N ILE A 48 -2.69 -1.50 -1.90
CA ILE A 48 -2.25 -1.20 -3.26
C ILE A 48 -2.65 0.24 -3.51
N ARG A 49 -1.66 1.08 -3.76
CA ARG A 49 -1.92 2.53 -3.82
C ARG A 49 -0.84 3.25 -4.59
N ASP A 50 -1.21 4.41 -5.12
CA ASP A 50 -0.24 5.30 -5.75
C ASP A 50 0.46 6.13 -4.68
N TRP A 51 1.77 6.31 -4.83
CA TRP A 51 2.58 7.12 -3.93
C TRP A 51 3.36 8.14 -4.73
N ALA A 52 3.41 9.37 -4.21
CA ALA A 52 4.24 10.42 -4.78
C ALA A 52 5.72 10.09 -4.58
N PRO A 53 6.62 10.75 -5.31
CA PRO A 53 8.05 10.55 -5.09
C PRO A 53 8.39 10.70 -3.61
N GLU A 54 9.23 9.78 -3.12
CA GLU A 54 9.69 9.74 -1.73
C GLU A 54 8.53 9.63 -0.71
N HIS A 55 7.39 9.13 -1.17
CA HIS A 55 6.22 8.92 -0.31
C HIS A 55 5.72 10.22 0.34
N GLU A 56 5.91 11.35 -0.32
CA GLU A 56 5.47 12.64 0.22
C GLU A 56 3.96 12.73 0.35
N LYS A 57 3.25 12.07 -0.56
CA LYS A 57 1.79 12.05 -0.56
C LYS A 57 1.33 10.66 -0.94
N MET A 58 0.18 10.26 -0.41
CA MET A 58 -0.43 9.03 -0.88
C MET A 58 -1.62 9.39 -1.76
N GLY A 59 -1.79 8.61 -2.81
CA GLY A 59 -2.89 8.79 -3.74
C GLY A 59 -3.99 7.80 -3.49
N LYS A 60 -4.73 7.51 -4.55
CA LYS A 60 -5.83 6.56 -4.46
C LYS A 60 -5.31 5.14 -4.30
N GLY A 61 -6.07 4.33 -3.59
CA GLY A 61 -5.69 2.96 -3.40
C GLY A 61 -6.80 2.14 -2.78
N VAL A 62 -6.48 0.87 -2.55
CA VAL A 62 -7.40 -0.07 -1.95
C VAL A 62 -6.66 -0.84 -0.87
N THR A 63 -7.35 -1.07 0.24
CA THR A 63 -6.81 -1.84 1.36
C THR A 63 -7.53 -3.16 1.42
N LEU A 64 -6.76 -4.24 1.57
CA LEU A 64 -7.30 -5.59 1.58
C LEU A 64 -6.90 -6.29 2.86
N ASN A 65 -7.84 -7.04 3.44
CA ASN A 65 -7.48 -7.93 4.53
C ASN A 65 -6.83 -9.19 3.94
N GLU A 66 -6.38 -10.10 4.82
CA GLU A 66 -5.67 -11.27 4.37
C GLU A 66 -6.53 -12.17 3.48
N ASP A 67 -7.79 -12.36 3.84
CA ASP A 67 -8.68 -13.22 3.04
C ASP A 67 -8.92 -12.62 1.66
N GLU A 68 -9.08 -11.30 1.61
CA GLU A 68 -9.26 -10.62 0.33
C GLU A 68 -8.01 -10.73 -0.53
N ALA A 69 -6.84 -10.59 0.08
CA ALA A 69 -5.58 -10.72 -0.67
C ALA A 69 -5.43 -12.13 -1.23
N LYS A 70 -5.78 -13.15 -0.44
CA LYS A 70 -5.72 -14.53 -0.90
C LYS A 70 -6.68 -14.77 -2.06
N LYS A 71 -7.89 -14.23 -1.97
CA LYS A 71 -8.86 -14.38 -3.05
C LYS A 71 -8.38 -13.68 -4.32
N LEU A 72 -7.73 -12.53 -4.17
CA LEU A 72 -7.17 -11.83 -5.31
C LEU A 72 -6.13 -12.69 -6.04
N VAL A 73 -5.26 -13.35 -5.28
CA VAL A 73 -4.26 -14.24 -5.86
C VAL A 73 -4.94 -15.38 -6.64
N GLU A 74 -5.99 -15.98 -6.05
CA GLU A 74 -6.72 -17.05 -6.73
C GLU A 74 -7.32 -16.59 -8.05
N LEU A 75 -7.96 -15.41 -8.02
CA LEU A 75 -8.63 -14.91 -9.22
C LEU A 75 -7.62 -14.55 -10.31
N LEU A 76 -6.51 -13.95 -9.93
CA LEU A 76 -5.48 -13.60 -10.89
C LEU A 76 -4.78 -14.83 -11.44
N ALA A 77 -4.55 -15.84 -10.60
CA ALA A 77 -3.86 -17.06 -11.02
C ALA A 77 -4.64 -17.78 -12.13
N ASP A 78 -5.97 -17.72 -12.06
CA ASP A 78 -6.80 -18.35 -13.10
C ASP A 78 -6.73 -17.62 -14.44
N LYS A 79 -6.30 -16.37 -14.42
CA LYS A 79 -6.31 -15.53 -15.63
C LYS A 79 -4.93 -15.29 -16.20
N LEU A 80 -3.93 -15.16 -15.36
CA LEU A 80 -2.56 -14.83 -15.77
C LEU A 80 -1.68 -16.08 -16.08
#